data_4de4caf5539cfa3006527e27890efc5a
#
_entry.id   4de4caf5539cfa3006527e27890efc5a
#
_cell.length_a   1.000
_cell.length_b   1.000
_cell.length_c   1.000
_cell.angle_alpha   90.00
_cell.angle_beta   90.00
_cell.angle_gamma   90.00
#
_symmetry.space_group_name_H-M   'P 1'
#
loop_
_entity.id
_entity.type
_entity.pdbx_description
1 polymer ?
#
loop_
_entity_poly.entity_id
_entity_poly.type
_entity_poly.pdbx_seq_one_letter_code
_entity_poly.pdbx_strand_id
1 'polypeptide(L)'
;MNHIGTKTIETERLILRQFTVEDSQAMFENWASDDEVTKYLTWPTHTSEEISKSILRDWVDSYKMPDTYNWAITLKSLNNQPIGNIAVVELREKAKAAQLGYCIGRNWWHQGIMSEALSAVKDFLFDEVEFNRVEAKHDRNNPHSGQVMMKCGLKYEGTLHQAYWNNQGIYDCCIYGLIKADK
;
A
#
# COMPACT_ATOMS: atom_id res chain seq x y z
N MET A 1 7.14 -6.07 -19.50
CA MET A 1 6.09 -5.40 -18.70
C MET A 1 5.38 -4.41 -19.59
N ASN A 2 4.10 -4.27 -19.38
CA ASN A 2 3.27 -3.29 -20.07
C ASN A 2 2.61 -2.41 -19.00
N HIS A 3 3.17 -1.20 -18.77
CA HIS A 3 2.62 -0.29 -17.78
C HIS A 3 1.28 0.27 -18.26
N ILE A 4 0.25 0.08 -17.45
CA ILE A 4 -1.14 0.48 -17.73
C ILE A 4 -1.71 1.43 -16.67
N GLY A 5 -0.85 1.81 -15.71
CA GLY A 5 -1.22 2.71 -14.59
C GLY A 5 -2.20 2.09 -13.60
N THR A 6 -2.61 2.91 -12.66
CA THR A 6 -3.60 2.53 -11.64
C THR A 6 -4.97 2.34 -12.28
N LYS A 7 -5.40 1.10 -12.43
CA LYS A 7 -6.76 0.73 -12.87
C LYS A 7 -7.63 0.41 -11.67
N THR A 8 -8.93 0.63 -11.77
CA THR A 8 -9.87 0.20 -10.74
C THR A 8 -9.90 -1.32 -10.64
N ILE A 9 -9.76 -1.84 -9.42
CA ILE A 9 -9.85 -3.25 -9.09
C ILE A 9 -11.04 -3.43 -8.14
N GLU A 10 -11.93 -4.34 -8.45
CA GLU A 10 -13.08 -4.65 -7.63
C GLU A 10 -12.92 -6.04 -7.01
N THR A 11 -13.20 -6.15 -5.73
CA THR A 11 -13.17 -7.39 -4.97
C THR A 11 -14.56 -7.65 -4.34
N GLU A 12 -14.67 -8.62 -3.45
CA GLU A 12 -15.91 -8.90 -2.75
C GLU A 12 -16.41 -7.67 -1.95
N ARG A 13 -15.53 -7.07 -1.12
CA ARG A 13 -15.87 -5.96 -0.22
C ARG A 13 -15.36 -4.60 -0.67
N LEU A 14 -14.33 -4.57 -1.56
CA LEU A 14 -13.55 -3.38 -1.83
C LEU A 14 -13.72 -2.87 -3.27
N ILE A 15 -13.54 -1.56 -3.41
CA ILE A 15 -13.17 -0.93 -4.68
C ILE A 15 -11.82 -0.26 -4.44
N LEU A 16 -10.79 -0.72 -5.15
CA LEU A 16 -9.48 -0.11 -5.19
C LEU A 16 -9.45 0.82 -6.41
N ARG A 17 -9.36 2.12 -6.19
CA ARG A 17 -9.46 3.14 -7.24
C ARG A 17 -8.37 4.20 -7.13
N GLN A 18 -8.21 5.01 -8.14
CA GLN A 18 -7.41 6.22 -8.03
C GLN A 18 -8.01 7.15 -6.94
N PHE A 19 -7.13 7.86 -6.24
CA PHE A 19 -7.55 8.97 -5.38
C PHE A 19 -8.04 10.15 -6.19
N THR A 20 -8.87 10.96 -5.55
CA THR A 20 -9.21 12.30 -5.98
C THR A 20 -8.83 13.32 -4.90
N VAL A 21 -8.77 14.59 -5.23
CA VAL A 21 -8.45 15.64 -4.23
C VAL A 21 -9.54 15.77 -3.17
N GLU A 22 -10.79 15.43 -3.52
CA GLU A 22 -11.96 15.42 -2.65
C GLU A 22 -11.86 14.34 -1.54
N ASP A 23 -10.97 13.36 -1.69
CA ASP A 23 -10.71 12.35 -0.66
C ASP A 23 -9.94 12.90 0.56
N SER A 24 -9.54 14.17 0.57
CA SER A 24 -8.66 14.77 1.58
C SER A 24 -9.19 14.67 3.00
N GLN A 25 -10.47 14.95 3.19
CA GLN A 25 -11.11 14.83 4.51
C GLN A 25 -11.10 13.38 4.99
N ALA A 26 -11.48 12.43 4.13
CA ALA A 26 -11.50 11.02 4.48
C ALA A 26 -10.08 10.49 4.78
N MET A 27 -9.06 10.90 4.00
CA MET A 27 -7.67 10.58 4.27
C MET A 27 -7.24 11.08 5.64
N PHE A 28 -7.49 12.34 5.94
CA PHE A 28 -7.13 12.96 7.21
C PHE A 28 -7.81 12.27 8.39
N GLU A 29 -9.14 12.11 8.34
CA GLU A 29 -9.93 11.58 9.45
C GLU A 29 -9.73 10.08 9.67
N ASN A 30 -9.58 9.29 8.58
CA ASN A 30 -9.60 7.84 8.68
C ASN A 30 -8.23 7.23 9.01
N TRP A 31 -7.10 7.85 8.61
CA TRP A 31 -5.79 7.29 8.90
C TRP A 31 -4.63 8.27 9.03
N ALA A 32 -4.59 9.37 8.26
CA ALA A 32 -3.38 10.17 8.17
C ALA A 32 -3.11 11.03 9.41
N SER A 33 -4.14 11.34 10.21
CA SER A 33 -4.03 12.08 11.48
C SER A 33 -3.85 11.18 12.71
N ASP A 34 -3.76 9.85 12.53
CA ASP A 34 -3.65 8.90 13.63
C ASP A 34 -2.19 8.46 13.82
N ASP A 35 -1.57 8.84 14.96
CA ASP A 35 -0.20 8.50 15.31
C ASP A 35 0.05 6.98 15.37
N GLU A 36 -0.94 6.18 15.76
CA GLU A 36 -0.80 4.72 15.80
C GLU A 36 -0.74 4.13 14.39
N VAL A 37 -1.42 4.73 13.41
CA VAL A 37 -1.35 4.32 12.00
C VAL A 37 -0.01 4.73 11.39
N THR A 38 0.46 5.95 11.65
CA THR A 38 1.68 6.49 11.05
C THR A 38 2.95 6.01 11.73
N LYS A 39 2.84 5.38 12.89
CA LYS A 39 3.95 4.95 13.74
C LYS A 39 5.11 4.28 12.98
N TYR A 40 4.81 3.36 12.09
CA TYR A 40 5.79 2.61 11.30
C TYR A 40 5.94 3.10 9.85
N LEU A 41 5.37 4.28 9.53
CA LEU A 41 5.49 4.91 8.23
C LEU A 41 6.66 5.89 8.18
N THR A 42 7.04 6.32 6.97
CA THR A 42 8.16 7.24 6.75
C THR A 42 7.72 8.70 6.65
N TRP A 43 6.42 8.96 6.59
CA TRP A 43 5.86 10.31 6.57
C TRP A 43 5.18 10.64 7.91
N PRO A 44 5.25 11.91 8.36
CA PRO A 44 4.72 12.30 9.66
C PRO A 44 3.20 12.31 9.67
N THR A 45 2.61 12.11 10.86
CA THR A 45 1.18 12.30 11.09
C THR A 45 0.73 13.66 10.57
N HIS A 46 -0.35 13.69 9.82
CA HIS A 46 -0.92 14.94 9.33
C HIS A 46 -1.59 15.70 10.46
N THR A 47 -1.28 16.99 10.56
CA THR A 47 -1.84 17.88 11.59
C THR A 47 -3.03 18.70 11.09
N SER A 48 -3.33 18.62 9.80
CA SER A 48 -4.49 19.26 9.18
C SER A 48 -4.91 18.56 7.90
N GLU A 49 -6.16 18.73 7.50
CA GLU A 49 -6.67 18.24 6.21
C GLU A 49 -5.91 18.85 5.02
N GLU A 50 -5.43 20.08 5.12
CA GLU A 50 -4.69 20.74 4.04
C GLU A 50 -3.40 19.99 3.68
N ILE A 51 -2.76 19.34 4.65
CA ILE A 51 -1.60 18.48 4.39
C ILE A 51 -2.04 17.27 3.56
N SER A 52 -3.10 16.58 3.96
CA SER A 52 -3.67 15.46 3.17
C SER A 52 -4.04 15.89 1.76
N LYS A 53 -4.65 17.05 1.62
CA LYS A 53 -5.05 17.62 0.33
C LYS A 53 -3.86 17.92 -0.58
N SER A 54 -2.78 18.45 0.00
CA SER A 54 -1.53 18.69 -0.75
C SER A 54 -0.94 17.38 -1.27
N ILE A 55 -0.85 16.36 -0.43
CA ILE A 55 -0.36 15.03 -0.82
C ILE A 55 -1.23 14.41 -1.92
N LEU A 56 -2.56 14.53 -1.79
CA LEU A 56 -3.48 14.01 -2.81
C LEU A 56 -3.35 14.73 -4.16
N ARG A 57 -3.06 16.03 -4.18
CA ARG A 57 -2.76 16.75 -5.45
C ARG A 57 -1.57 16.15 -6.16
N ASP A 58 -0.49 15.84 -5.43
CA ASP A 58 0.71 15.23 -6.00
C ASP A 58 0.41 13.81 -6.51
N TRP A 59 -0.36 13.01 -5.75
CA TRP A 59 -0.75 11.66 -6.16
C TRP A 59 -1.66 11.69 -7.41
N VAL A 60 -2.66 12.57 -7.44
CA VAL A 60 -3.55 12.73 -8.61
C VAL A 60 -2.76 13.16 -9.85
N ASP A 61 -1.80 14.06 -9.69
CA ASP A 61 -0.94 14.49 -10.80
C ASP A 61 -0.06 13.34 -11.32
N SER A 62 0.43 12.49 -10.42
CA SER A 62 1.27 11.34 -10.78
C SER A 62 0.56 10.28 -11.63
N TYR A 63 -0.77 10.20 -11.60
CA TYR A 63 -1.54 9.25 -12.45
C TYR A 63 -1.43 9.51 -13.96
N LYS A 64 -0.85 10.64 -14.37
CA LYS A 64 -0.50 10.91 -15.77
C LYS A 64 0.61 9.98 -16.27
N MET A 65 1.39 9.41 -15.34
CA MET A 65 2.46 8.48 -15.66
C MET A 65 1.93 7.05 -15.67
N PRO A 66 2.19 6.26 -16.74
CA PRO A 66 1.65 4.91 -16.87
C PRO A 66 2.26 3.90 -15.89
N ASP A 67 3.37 4.22 -15.25
CA ASP A 67 4.07 3.42 -14.25
C ASP A 67 3.69 3.79 -12.80
N THR A 68 2.70 4.66 -12.62
CA THR A 68 2.13 5.00 -11.31
C THR A 68 1.08 4.00 -10.88
N TYR A 69 1.30 3.37 -9.73
CA TYR A 69 0.41 2.39 -9.12
C TYR A 69 0.12 2.78 -7.67
N ASN A 70 -0.99 3.46 -7.43
CA ASN A 70 -1.41 3.90 -6.09
C ASN A 70 -2.94 3.88 -5.99
N TRP A 71 -3.47 3.08 -5.09
CA TRP A 71 -4.90 2.89 -4.92
C TRP A 71 -5.40 3.38 -3.57
N ALA A 72 -6.50 4.11 -3.61
CA ALA A 72 -7.37 4.28 -2.46
C ALA A 72 -8.04 2.94 -2.17
N ILE A 73 -7.98 2.48 -0.94
CA ILE A 73 -8.75 1.32 -0.47
C ILE A 73 -10.10 1.85 0.01
N THR A 74 -11.18 1.44 -0.65
CA THR A 74 -12.54 1.85 -0.30
C THR A 74 -13.43 0.66 -0.03
N LEU A 75 -14.34 0.78 0.94
CA LEU A 75 -15.36 -0.23 1.24
C LEU A 75 -16.65 0.10 0.50
N LYS A 76 -17.21 -0.88 -0.22
CA LYS A 76 -18.52 -0.77 -0.87
C LYS A 76 -19.63 -0.36 0.12
N SER A 77 -19.55 -0.86 1.35
CA SER A 77 -20.50 -0.57 2.43
C SER A 77 -20.40 0.84 3.01
N LEU A 78 -19.32 1.58 2.72
CA LEU A 78 -19.09 2.95 3.19
C LEU A 78 -19.14 3.97 2.04
N ASN A 79 -20.01 3.76 1.07
CA ASN A 79 -20.18 4.66 -0.06
C ASN A 79 -18.86 5.02 -0.78
N ASN A 80 -17.96 4.04 -0.89
CA ASN A 80 -16.63 4.17 -1.52
C ASN A 80 -15.73 5.25 -0.89
N GLN A 81 -15.91 5.56 0.38
CA GLN A 81 -15.02 6.45 1.12
C GLN A 81 -13.67 5.75 1.36
N PRO A 82 -12.53 6.42 1.12
CA PRO A 82 -11.22 5.85 1.39
C PRO A 82 -10.98 5.58 2.88
N ILE A 83 -10.40 4.42 3.17
CA ILE A 83 -10.04 3.98 4.52
C ILE A 83 -8.55 3.67 4.67
N GLY A 84 -7.79 3.79 3.59
CA GLY A 84 -6.37 3.53 3.53
C GLY A 84 -5.85 3.59 2.10
N ASN A 85 -4.58 3.22 1.92
CA ASN A 85 -3.98 3.11 0.60
C ASN A 85 -3.06 1.91 0.46
N ILE A 86 -2.84 1.50 -0.79
CA ILE A 86 -1.83 0.53 -1.20
C ILE A 86 -1.18 1.02 -2.50
N ALA A 87 0.15 0.98 -2.57
CA ALA A 87 0.91 1.52 -3.70
C ALA A 87 2.16 0.71 -4.02
N VAL A 88 2.63 0.79 -5.26
CA VAL A 88 4.02 0.45 -5.60
C VAL A 88 4.89 1.63 -5.18
N VAL A 89 5.72 1.41 -4.16
CA VAL A 89 6.59 2.44 -3.57
C VAL A 89 8.01 2.41 -4.14
N GLU A 90 8.39 1.30 -4.76
CA GLU A 90 9.64 1.13 -5.48
C GLU A 90 9.44 0.22 -6.68
N LEU A 91 9.94 0.65 -7.83
CA LEU A 91 9.84 -0.07 -9.09
C LEU A 91 11.24 -0.35 -9.63
N ARG A 92 11.54 -1.62 -9.92
CA ARG A 92 12.80 -2.07 -10.50
C ARG A 92 12.55 -2.70 -11.88
N GLU A 93 12.57 -1.86 -12.91
CA GLU A 93 12.25 -2.20 -14.30
C GLU A 93 13.00 -3.43 -14.81
N LYS A 94 14.34 -3.41 -14.70
CA LYS A 94 15.17 -4.50 -15.23
C LYS A 94 14.92 -5.84 -14.55
N ALA A 95 14.52 -5.82 -13.27
CA ALA A 95 14.19 -7.01 -12.51
C ALA A 95 12.71 -7.39 -12.65
N LYS A 96 11.89 -6.54 -13.30
CA LYS A 96 10.43 -6.65 -13.34
C LYS A 96 9.85 -6.86 -11.93
N ALA A 97 10.30 -6.04 -10.96
CA ALA A 97 9.94 -6.19 -9.56
C ALA A 97 9.29 -4.91 -9.03
N ALA A 98 8.23 -5.10 -8.24
CA ALA A 98 7.48 -4.05 -7.56
C ALA A 98 7.53 -4.27 -6.06
N GLN A 99 7.88 -3.24 -5.29
CA GLN A 99 7.74 -3.22 -3.83
C GLN A 99 6.45 -2.52 -3.45
N LEU A 100 5.61 -3.19 -2.69
CA LEU A 100 4.34 -2.65 -2.19
C LEU A 100 4.50 -2.04 -0.80
N GLY A 101 3.87 -0.89 -0.62
CA GLY A 101 3.63 -0.26 0.67
C GLY A 101 2.14 -0.04 0.88
N TYR A 102 1.67 -0.11 2.12
CA TYR A 102 0.26 0.04 2.43
C TYR A 102 0.04 0.52 3.87
N CYS A 103 -1.08 1.18 4.07
CA CYS A 103 -1.61 1.49 5.40
C CYS A 103 -3.14 1.53 5.37
N ILE A 104 -3.76 1.35 6.51
CA ILE A 104 -5.21 1.38 6.68
C ILE A 104 -5.56 1.96 8.04
N GLY A 105 -6.66 2.69 8.11
CA GLY A 105 -7.17 3.27 9.35
C GLY A 105 -7.41 2.22 10.43
N ARG A 106 -7.12 2.60 11.69
CA ARG A 106 -7.18 1.72 12.86
C ARG A 106 -8.54 1.04 13.06
N ASN A 107 -9.63 1.72 12.71
CA ASN A 107 -11.00 1.18 12.81
C ASN A 107 -11.24 -0.05 11.92
N TRP A 108 -10.39 -0.29 10.94
CA TRP A 108 -10.49 -1.41 9.97
C TRP A 108 -9.41 -2.46 10.14
N TRP A 109 -8.59 -2.37 11.20
CA TRP A 109 -7.59 -3.39 11.50
C TRP A 109 -8.23 -4.73 11.85
N HIS A 110 -7.50 -5.81 11.64
CA HIS A 110 -7.90 -7.19 11.99
C HIS A 110 -9.19 -7.72 11.32
N GLN A 111 -9.64 -7.08 10.25
CA GLN A 111 -10.85 -7.46 9.50
C GLN A 111 -10.54 -8.15 8.16
N GLY A 112 -9.27 -8.44 7.87
CA GLY A 112 -8.83 -9.06 6.62
C GLY A 112 -8.87 -8.15 5.38
N ILE A 113 -9.20 -6.85 5.56
CA ILE A 113 -9.34 -5.89 4.46
C ILE A 113 -8.01 -5.68 3.74
N MET A 114 -6.91 -5.49 4.48
CA MET A 114 -5.61 -5.29 3.86
C MET A 114 -5.13 -6.54 3.12
N SER A 115 -5.40 -7.74 3.62
CA SER A 115 -5.08 -8.98 2.92
C SER A 115 -5.86 -9.12 1.61
N GLU A 116 -7.14 -8.73 1.60
CA GLU A 116 -7.95 -8.70 0.38
C GLU A 116 -7.40 -7.70 -0.64
N ALA A 117 -7.06 -6.47 -0.21
CA ALA A 117 -6.48 -5.44 -1.06
C ALA A 117 -5.12 -5.86 -1.63
N LEU A 118 -4.21 -6.36 -0.77
CA LEU A 118 -2.87 -6.78 -1.18
C LEU A 118 -2.94 -7.96 -2.16
N SER A 119 -3.82 -8.94 -1.95
CA SER A 119 -4.00 -10.05 -2.87
C SER A 119 -4.46 -9.58 -4.24
N ALA A 120 -5.46 -8.70 -4.29
CA ALA A 120 -6.00 -8.17 -5.54
C ALA A 120 -4.97 -7.34 -6.31
N VAL A 121 -4.22 -6.47 -5.64
CA VAL A 121 -3.16 -5.67 -6.27
C VAL A 121 -2.01 -6.56 -6.75
N LYS A 122 -1.58 -7.53 -5.95
CA LYS A 122 -0.56 -8.50 -6.35
C LYS A 122 -0.97 -9.25 -7.62
N ASP A 123 -2.21 -9.72 -7.69
CA ASP A 123 -2.72 -10.45 -8.84
C ASP A 123 -2.77 -9.54 -10.09
N PHE A 124 -3.25 -8.31 -9.96
CA PHE A 124 -3.21 -7.32 -11.02
C PHE A 124 -1.79 -7.06 -11.55
N LEU A 125 -0.81 -6.90 -10.66
CA LEU A 125 0.58 -6.66 -11.06
C LEU A 125 1.18 -7.86 -11.80
N PHE A 126 0.88 -9.09 -11.39
CA PHE A 126 1.35 -10.29 -12.05
C PHE A 126 0.67 -10.55 -13.40
N ASP A 127 -0.65 -10.39 -13.47
CA ASP A 127 -1.44 -10.87 -14.59
C ASP A 127 -1.61 -9.82 -15.67
N GLU A 128 -1.85 -8.55 -15.29
CA GLU A 128 -2.14 -7.47 -16.25
C GLU A 128 -0.89 -6.66 -16.62
N VAL A 129 0.00 -6.40 -15.65
CA VAL A 129 1.22 -5.60 -15.88
C VAL A 129 2.43 -6.48 -16.22
N GLU A 130 2.36 -7.77 -15.87
CA GLU A 130 3.39 -8.77 -16.11
C GLU A 130 4.69 -8.56 -15.32
N PHE A 131 4.57 -8.10 -14.06
CA PHE A 131 5.71 -8.16 -13.14
C PHE A 131 6.13 -9.62 -12.90
N ASN A 132 7.43 -9.82 -12.71
CA ASN A 132 7.99 -11.11 -12.32
C ASN A 132 8.00 -11.32 -10.82
N ARG A 133 8.10 -10.21 -10.06
CA ARG A 133 8.23 -10.23 -8.60
C ARG A 133 7.41 -9.13 -7.94
N VAL A 134 6.74 -9.51 -6.87
CA VAL A 134 6.11 -8.57 -5.92
C VAL A 134 6.73 -8.80 -4.57
N GLU A 135 7.09 -7.74 -3.88
CA GLU A 135 7.63 -7.78 -2.53
C GLU A 135 7.03 -6.72 -1.64
N ALA A 136 7.15 -6.91 -0.34
CA ALA A 136 6.80 -5.93 0.68
C ALA A 136 7.74 -6.09 1.87
N LYS A 137 7.83 -5.04 2.68
CA LYS A 137 8.69 -5.02 3.86
C LYS A 137 7.99 -4.41 5.05
N HIS A 138 8.42 -4.77 6.25
CA HIS A 138 7.91 -4.18 7.48
C HIS A 138 8.98 -4.06 8.56
N ASP A 139 8.77 -3.15 9.49
CA ASP A 139 9.52 -3.09 10.74
C ASP A 139 9.28 -4.37 11.54
N ARG A 140 10.35 -4.99 12.05
CA ARG A 140 10.27 -6.20 12.89
C ARG A 140 9.31 -6.02 14.06
N ASN A 141 9.16 -4.80 14.58
CA ASN A 141 8.25 -4.45 15.67
C ASN A 141 6.79 -4.30 15.23
N ASN A 142 6.51 -4.42 13.91
CA ASN A 142 5.17 -4.41 13.34
C ASN A 142 4.80 -5.77 12.71
N PRO A 143 4.65 -6.85 13.52
CA PRO A 143 4.45 -8.20 13.00
C PRO A 143 3.12 -8.39 12.25
N HIS A 144 2.12 -7.54 12.51
CA HIS A 144 0.82 -7.60 11.81
C HIS A 144 0.96 -7.36 10.31
N SER A 145 1.86 -6.48 9.90
CA SER A 145 2.15 -6.26 8.47
C SER A 145 2.72 -7.53 7.82
N GLY A 146 3.63 -8.22 8.48
CA GLY A 146 4.15 -9.51 8.01
C GLY A 146 3.08 -10.60 7.91
N GLN A 147 2.13 -10.64 8.84
CA GLN A 147 1.00 -11.59 8.77
C GLN A 147 0.12 -11.35 7.53
N VAL A 148 -0.11 -10.09 7.16
CA VAL A 148 -0.82 -9.73 5.92
C VAL A 148 -0.06 -10.27 4.71
N MET A 149 1.26 -10.05 4.64
CA MET A 149 2.11 -10.53 3.55
C MET A 149 2.05 -12.05 3.40
N MET A 150 2.20 -12.78 4.52
CA MET A 150 2.12 -14.26 4.52
C MET A 150 0.75 -14.77 4.07
N LYS A 151 -0.34 -14.15 4.51
CA LYS A 151 -1.72 -14.51 4.07
C LYS A 151 -1.91 -14.34 2.55
N CYS A 152 -1.18 -13.42 1.93
CA CYS A 152 -1.22 -13.19 0.49
C CYS A 152 -0.21 -14.05 -0.30
N GLY A 153 0.47 -15.00 0.36
CA GLY A 153 1.40 -15.94 -0.26
C GLY A 153 2.83 -15.43 -0.39
N LEU A 154 3.14 -14.21 0.11
CA LEU A 154 4.52 -13.75 0.13
C LEU A 154 5.32 -14.56 1.16
N LYS A 155 6.55 -14.94 0.79
CA LYS A 155 7.44 -15.75 1.62
C LYS A 155 8.48 -14.86 2.29
N TYR A 156 8.76 -15.12 3.56
CA TYR A 156 9.85 -14.45 4.28
C TYR A 156 11.21 -14.78 3.64
N GLU A 157 11.98 -13.74 3.32
CA GLU A 157 13.27 -13.90 2.65
C GLU A 157 14.46 -13.47 3.53
N GLY A 158 14.19 -12.70 4.59
CA GLY A 158 15.24 -12.31 5.52
C GLY A 158 14.95 -11.03 6.28
N THR A 159 15.85 -10.70 7.20
CA THR A 159 15.84 -9.43 7.95
C THR A 159 17.15 -8.69 7.71
N LEU A 160 17.04 -7.44 7.28
CA LEU A 160 18.16 -6.51 7.16
C LEU A 160 18.29 -5.71 8.45
N HIS A 161 19.42 -5.83 9.14
CA HIS A 161 19.64 -5.15 10.42
C HIS A 161 19.88 -3.67 10.21
N GLN A 162 19.10 -2.82 10.90
CA GLN A 162 19.24 -1.36 10.95
C GLN A 162 19.37 -0.71 9.55
N ALA A 163 18.64 -1.26 8.56
CA ALA A 163 18.78 -0.89 7.16
C ALA A 163 17.82 0.21 6.70
N TYR A 164 16.79 0.48 7.48
CA TYR A 164 15.73 1.45 7.15
C TYR A 164 15.35 2.29 8.35
N TRP A 165 14.57 3.35 8.12
CA TRP A 165 14.04 4.22 9.15
C TRP A 165 12.55 4.48 8.95
N ASN A 166 11.87 4.77 10.05
CA ASN A 166 10.47 5.20 10.10
C ASN A 166 10.28 6.19 11.27
N ASN A 167 9.05 6.55 11.59
CA ASN A 167 8.75 7.50 12.67
C ASN A 167 9.19 7.02 14.07
N GLN A 168 9.60 5.76 14.22
CA GLN A 168 10.18 5.22 15.46
C GLN A 168 11.73 5.18 15.45
N GLY A 169 12.35 5.62 14.34
CA GLY A 169 13.80 5.62 14.17
C GLY A 169 14.31 4.53 13.24
N ILE A 170 15.57 4.16 13.40
CA ILE A 170 16.23 3.10 12.61
C ILE A 170 15.72 1.74 13.06
N TYR A 171 15.39 0.86 12.10
CA TYR A 171 14.80 -0.44 12.41
C TYR A 171 15.36 -1.61 11.61
N ASP A 172 15.19 -2.82 12.16
CA ASP A 172 15.42 -4.08 11.48
C ASP A 172 14.25 -4.37 10.54
N CYS A 173 14.54 -4.50 9.25
CA CYS A 173 13.54 -4.62 8.20
C CYS A 173 13.36 -6.08 7.76
N CYS A 174 12.17 -6.62 7.95
CA CYS A 174 11.77 -7.93 7.45
C CYS A 174 11.27 -7.81 6.01
N ILE A 175 11.82 -8.64 5.10
CA ILE A 175 11.49 -8.63 3.68
C ILE A 175 10.72 -9.89 3.32
N TYR A 176 9.65 -9.73 2.57
CA TYR A 176 8.81 -10.78 2.01
C TYR A 176 8.68 -10.62 0.51
N GLY A 177 8.72 -11.71 -0.23
CA GLY A 177 8.63 -11.70 -1.68
C GLY A 177 7.86 -12.88 -2.24
N LEU A 178 7.38 -12.71 -3.47
CA LEU A 178 6.76 -13.75 -4.29
C LEU A 178 7.14 -13.51 -5.74
N ILE A 179 7.52 -14.56 -6.45
CA ILE A 179 7.72 -14.52 -7.90
C ILE A 179 6.51 -15.10 -8.64
N LYS A 180 6.26 -14.62 -9.86
CA LYS A 180 5.11 -15.02 -10.68
C LYS A 180 5.01 -16.54 -10.86
N ALA A 181 6.15 -17.21 -10.98
CA ALA A 181 6.19 -18.67 -11.13
C ALA A 181 5.73 -19.46 -9.90
N ASP A 182 5.71 -18.83 -8.72
CA ASP A 182 5.31 -19.44 -7.45
C ASP A 182 3.89 -19.00 -6.99
N LYS A 183 3.18 -18.24 -7.84
CA LYS A 183 1.84 -17.71 -7.59
C LYS A 183 0.79 -18.83 -7.45
#